data_fe19dd9aab0b5e38aa8524d959ec588b
#
_entry.id   fe19dd9aab0b5e38aa8524d959ec588b
#
_cell.length_a   1.000
_cell.length_b   1.000
_cell.length_c   1.000
_cell.angle_alpha   90.00
_cell.angle_beta   90.00
_cell.angle_gamma   90.00
#
_symmetry.space_group_name_H-M   'P 1'
#
loop_
_entity.id
_entity.type
_entity.pdbx_description
1 polymer ?
#
loop_
_entity_poly.entity_id
_entity_poly.type
_entity_poly.pdbx_seq_one_letter_code
_entity_poly.pdbx_strand_id
1 'polypeptide(L)'
;LHALAESVAFWEREIRKKNLGLVMDGNKFMAATAGSMGVPYRRLTLARFGTYCYWAINDFFDHPGIEKAYNALEDWPDAEIEGSYALAAQKYEIERHARSWWRIAASLPESILRHFYYKVRKMEKGDSVFLSDLVTSPFRIRNAQRHLDRLATAGLEDLAEKTFVYYPLQKEPEATIGQTAPECLSQHAAILAVARDLPAGVLLAIKENISAVGRRTASFYDQIVALKNVVMLHPDTLSLEAVKQAVATITIAGTASMEAAILGKPTLTFSEHIKWKFLPHARVVTCESELPSLLRWAASG
;
A
#
# COMPACT_ATOMS: atom_id res chain seq x y z
N LEU A 1 -5.80 21.18 11.59
CA LEU A 1 -6.80 21.92 10.80
C LEU A 1 -6.31 23.33 10.45
N HIS A 2 -5.74 24.12 11.40
CA HIS A 2 -5.28 25.50 11.15
C HIS A 2 -4.24 25.57 10.02
N ALA A 3 -3.17 24.79 10.10
CA ALA A 3 -2.13 24.76 9.06
C ALA A 3 -2.66 24.32 7.68
N LEU A 4 -3.69 23.47 7.65
CA LEU A 4 -4.35 23.09 6.40
C LEU A 4 -5.12 24.27 5.80
N ALA A 5 -5.91 24.98 6.63
CA ALA A 5 -6.66 26.14 6.20
C ALA A 5 -5.74 27.26 5.68
N GLU A 6 -4.62 27.50 6.36
CA GLU A 6 -3.61 28.48 5.91
C GLU A 6 -2.97 28.07 4.57
N SER A 7 -2.69 26.77 4.39
CA SER A 7 -2.15 26.25 3.12
C SER A 7 -3.13 26.42 1.98
N VAL A 8 -4.41 26.10 2.18
CA VAL A 8 -5.46 26.29 1.18
C VAL A 8 -5.58 27.77 0.81
N ALA A 9 -5.71 28.66 1.81
CA ALA A 9 -5.83 30.11 1.61
C ALA A 9 -4.60 30.70 0.88
N PHE A 10 -3.40 30.19 1.19
CA PHE A 10 -2.18 30.57 0.46
C PHE A 10 -2.29 30.23 -1.04
N TRP A 11 -2.65 28.98 -1.35
CA TRP A 11 -2.72 28.53 -2.73
C TRP A 11 -3.86 29.17 -3.51
N GLU A 12 -5.03 29.38 -2.91
CA GLU A 12 -6.11 30.15 -3.54
C GLU A 12 -5.65 31.55 -3.95
N ARG A 13 -4.93 32.22 -3.04
CA ARG A 13 -4.37 33.56 -3.31
C ARG A 13 -3.35 33.52 -4.45
N GLU A 14 -2.44 32.54 -4.47
CA GLU A 14 -1.43 32.41 -5.52
C GLU A 14 -2.05 32.10 -6.89
N ILE A 15 -3.03 31.22 -6.93
CA ILE A 15 -3.76 30.87 -8.15
C ILE A 15 -4.43 32.11 -8.73
N ARG A 16 -5.16 32.88 -7.91
CA ARG A 16 -5.81 34.14 -8.33
C ARG A 16 -4.81 35.18 -8.76
N LYS A 17 -3.80 35.45 -7.94
CA LYS A 17 -2.79 36.48 -8.20
C LYS A 17 -2.04 36.26 -9.51
N LYS A 18 -1.75 35.01 -9.86
CA LYS A 18 -0.99 34.65 -11.04
C LYS A 18 -1.88 34.30 -12.24
N ASN A 19 -3.20 34.34 -12.07
CA ASN A 19 -4.20 33.99 -13.09
C ASN A 19 -3.88 32.63 -13.75
N LEU A 20 -3.67 31.59 -12.92
CA LEU A 20 -3.24 30.28 -13.40
C LEU A 20 -4.38 29.58 -14.14
N GLY A 21 -4.14 29.15 -15.38
CA GLY A 21 -5.07 28.34 -16.17
C GLY A 21 -4.93 26.82 -15.97
N LEU A 22 -3.88 26.38 -15.28
CA LEU A 22 -3.62 24.98 -14.99
C LEU A 22 -2.74 24.87 -13.73
N VAL A 23 -3.05 23.93 -12.86
CA VAL A 23 -2.20 23.53 -11.73
C VAL A 23 -1.63 22.14 -12.02
N MET A 24 -0.31 22.01 -11.94
CA MET A 24 0.39 20.76 -12.14
C MET A 24 1.08 20.32 -10.87
N ASP A 25 0.69 19.15 -10.35
CA ASP A 25 1.16 18.57 -9.10
C ASP A 25 0.90 19.50 -7.89
N GLY A 26 1.45 19.18 -6.74
CA GLY A 26 1.32 19.94 -5.52
C GLY A 26 1.12 19.06 -4.29
N ASN A 27 0.66 19.68 -3.21
CA ASN A 27 0.33 18.95 -1.98
C ASN A 27 -1.03 18.25 -2.10
N LYS A 28 -1.37 17.44 -1.10
CA LYS A 28 -2.54 16.52 -1.11
C LYS A 28 -3.92 17.19 -1.27
N PHE A 29 -4.04 18.51 -1.17
CA PHE A 29 -5.32 19.23 -1.33
C PHE A 29 -5.30 20.20 -2.51
N MET A 30 -4.27 20.13 -3.32
CA MET A 30 -4.11 21.05 -4.44
C MET A 30 -5.17 20.81 -5.50
N ALA A 31 -5.54 19.56 -5.77
CA ALA A 31 -6.59 19.23 -6.70
C ALA A 31 -7.95 19.79 -6.26
N ALA A 32 -8.30 19.64 -4.97
CA ALA A 32 -9.52 20.20 -4.40
C ALA A 32 -9.51 21.74 -4.43
N THR A 33 -8.37 22.35 -4.07
CA THR A 33 -8.21 23.82 -4.09
C THR A 33 -8.33 24.39 -5.51
N ALA A 34 -7.66 23.79 -6.49
CA ALA A 34 -7.76 24.21 -7.88
C ALA A 34 -9.18 24.02 -8.43
N GLY A 35 -9.81 22.87 -8.11
CA GLY A 35 -11.17 22.53 -8.52
C GLY A 35 -12.21 23.51 -7.97
N SER A 36 -12.11 23.95 -6.70
CA SER A 36 -13.00 24.95 -6.11
C SER A 36 -12.92 26.32 -6.80
N MET A 37 -11.82 26.56 -7.51
CA MET A 37 -11.59 27.80 -8.26
C MET A 37 -11.86 27.64 -9.76
N GLY A 38 -12.33 26.48 -10.23
CA GLY A 38 -12.56 26.18 -11.63
C GLY A 38 -11.27 26.03 -12.46
N VAL A 39 -10.12 25.81 -11.81
CA VAL A 39 -8.83 25.65 -12.48
C VAL A 39 -8.52 24.16 -12.62
N PRO A 40 -8.24 23.65 -13.84
CA PRO A 40 -7.86 22.26 -14.06
C PRO A 40 -6.61 21.87 -13.26
N TYR A 41 -6.64 20.63 -12.73
CA TYR A 41 -5.51 20.03 -12.05
C TYR A 41 -4.99 18.81 -12.81
N ARG A 42 -3.68 18.63 -12.85
CA ARG A 42 -3.02 17.45 -13.41
C ARG A 42 -1.87 17.02 -12.52
N ARG A 43 -1.74 15.70 -12.32
CA ARG A 43 -0.64 15.11 -11.58
C ARG A 43 -0.03 13.96 -12.35
N LEU A 44 1.27 14.04 -12.60
CA LEU A 44 1.98 12.92 -13.21
C LEU A 44 2.08 11.77 -12.21
N THR A 45 1.53 10.64 -12.56
CA THR A 45 1.39 9.49 -11.66
C THR A 45 1.94 8.24 -12.33
N LEU A 46 2.70 7.46 -11.56
CA LEU A 46 3.20 6.15 -12.01
C LEU A 46 2.04 5.17 -12.18
N ALA A 47 2.00 4.48 -13.32
CA ALA A 47 1.02 3.43 -13.59
C ALA A 47 1.23 2.18 -12.73
N ARG A 48 2.39 2.07 -12.06
CA ARG A 48 2.82 0.87 -11.31
C ARG A 48 3.09 -0.34 -12.20
N PHE A 49 3.19 -0.12 -13.48
CA PHE A 49 3.56 -1.10 -14.48
C PHE A 49 4.74 -0.55 -15.28
N GLY A 50 5.89 -1.21 -15.22
CA GLY A 50 7.12 -0.71 -15.81
C GLY A 50 7.43 0.74 -15.39
N THR A 51 7.84 1.56 -16.35
CA THR A 51 8.13 2.99 -16.19
C THR A 51 7.02 3.90 -16.69
N TYR A 52 5.85 3.33 -16.99
CA TYR A 52 4.74 4.10 -17.56
C TYR A 52 4.13 5.05 -16.54
N CYS A 53 3.79 6.24 -17.02
CA CYS A 53 3.14 7.29 -16.25
C CYS A 53 1.88 7.75 -16.97
N TYR A 54 0.95 8.32 -16.23
CA TYR A 54 -0.24 8.97 -16.78
C TYR A 54 -0.56 10.25 -16.00
N TRP A 55 -1.40 11.11 -16.57
CA TRP A 55 -1.87 12.31 -15.94
C TRP A 55 -3.15 12.05 -15.16
N ALA A 56 -3.07 12.04 -13.84
CA ALA A 56 -4.24 12.01 -12.97
C ALA A 56 -4.90 13.39 -12.91
N ILE A 57 -6.22 13.40 -12.73
CA ILE A 57 -7.03 14.63 -12.71
C ILE A 57 -7.37 15.11 -11.30
N ASN A 58 -7.07 14.31 -10.29
CA ASN A 58 -7.33 14.61 -8.88
C ASN A 58 -6.31 13.93 -7.96
N ASP A 59 -6.48 14.13 -6.66
CA ASP A 59 -5.63 13.55 -5.62
C ASP A 59 -5.87 12.04 -5.41
N PHE A 60 -6.95 11.49 -5.96
CA PHE A 60 -7.28 10.05 -5.93
C PHE A 60 -6.69 9.26 -7.09
N PHE A 61 -5.90 9.94 -7.92
CA PHE A 61 -5.22 9.35 -9.08
C PHE A 61 -6.17 8.89 -10.20
N ASP A 62 -7.37 9.46 -10.28
CA ASP A 62 -8.32 9.11 -11.31
C ASP A 62 -7.88 9.59 -12.70
N HIS A 63 -8.21 8.77 -13.69
CA HIS A 63 -8.04 9.10 -15.11
C HIS A 63 -9.16 8.43 -15.94
N PRO A 64 -10.26 9.14 -16.22
CA PRO A 64 -11.44 8.55 -16.90
C PRO A 64 -11.11 7.95 -18.27
N GLY A 65 -10.08 8.46 -18.94
CA GLY A 65 -9.65 7.95 -20.24
C GLY A 65 -9.02 6.57 -20.20
N ILE A 66 -8.45 6.13 -19.07
CA ILE A 66 -7.82 4.79 -18.97
C ILE A 66 -8.89 3.70 -19.04
N GLU A 67 -9.94 3.82 -18.25
CA GLU A 67 -11.06 2.85 -18.26
C GLU A 67 -11.72 2.82 -19.64
N LYS A 68 -11.99 3.98 -20.24
CA LYS A 68 -12.55 4.07 -21.59
C LYS A 68 -11.65 3.40 -22.63
N ALA A 69 -10.34 3.65 -22.56
CA ALA A 69 -9.37 3.05 -23.47
C ALA A 69 -9.30 1.52 -23.27
N TYR A 70 -9.31 1.05 -22.02
CA TYR A 70 -9.32 -0.37 -21.71
C TYR A 70 -10.57 -1.08 -22.28
N ASN A 71 -11.75 -0.50 -22.09
CA ASN A 71 -13.01 -1.07 -22.59
C ASN A 71 -13.15 -1.01 -24.12
N ALA A 72 -12.32 -0.21 -24.80
CA ALA A 72 -12.25 -0.10 -26.25
C ALA A 72 -11.17 -1.00 -26.88
N LEU A 73 -10.36 -1.69 -26.07
CA LEU A 73 -9.38 -2.64 -26.58
C LEU A 73 -10.10 -3.89 -27.09
N GLU A 74 -9.72 -4.32 -28.28
CA GLU A 74 -10.01 -5.68 -28.76
C GLU A 74 -9.15 -6.67 -27.96
N ASP A 75 -9.51 -7.96 -28.01
CA ASP A 75 -8.75 -9.01 -27.34
C ASP A 75 -7.26 -8.92 -27.69
N TRP A 76 -6.45 -8.61 -26.67
CA TRP A 76 -5.02 -8.45 -26.84
C TRP A 76 -4.34 -9.80 -26.59
N PRO A 77 -3.41 -10.26 -27.45
CA PRO A 77 -2.67 -11.48 -27.19
C PRO A 77 -1.88 -11.34 -25.87
N ASP A 78 -1.76 -12.46 -25.15
CA ASP A 78 -1.02 -12.53 -23.89
C ASP A 78 0.34 -11.86 -24.02
N ALA A 79 0.50 -10.72 -23.37
CA ALA A 79 1.77 -10.03 -23.32
C ALA A 79 2.64 -10.68 -22.25
N GLU A 80 3.90 -10.96 -22.57
CA GLU A 80 4.88 -11.39 -21.58
C GLU A 80 5.03 -10.32 -20.49
N ILE A 81 4.56 -10.64 -19.29
CA ILE A 81 4.56 -9.73 -18.12
C ILE A 81 5.90 -9.80 -17.36
N GLU A 82 6.88 -10.56 -17.84
CA GLU A 82 8.13 -10.86 -17.16
C GLU A 82 8.96 -9.64 -16.69
N GLY A 83 8.99 -8.57 -17.49
CA GLY A 83 9.82 -7.40 -17.16
C GLY A 83 9.43 -6.64 -15.89
N SER A 84 8.16 -6.67 -15.50
CA SER A 84 7.69 -6.00 -14.27
C SER A 84 8.00 -6.80 -13.01
N TYR A 85 8.12 -8.11 -13.12
CA TYR A 85 8.44 -9.02 -12.02
C TYR A 85 9.90 -8.91 -11.59
N ALA A 86 10.83 -8.78 -12.54
CA ALA A 86 12.23 -8.59 -12.24
C ALA A 86 12.49 -7.31 -11.42
N LEU A 87 11.77 -6.22 -11.72
CA LEU A 87 11.86 -4.96 -10.96
C LEU A 87 11.33 -5.10 -9.52
N ALA A 88 10.26 -5.87 -9.33
CA ALA A 88 9.71 -6.11 -7.99
C ALA A 88 10.66 -6.95 -7.15
N ALA A 89 11.26 -8.01 -7.71
CA ALA A 89 12.25 -8.83 -7.03
C ALA A 89 13.52 -8.04 -6.68
N GLN A 90 14.02 -7.22 -7.59
CA GLN A 90 15.19 -6.37 -7.37
C GLN A 90 14.94 -5.33 -6.27
N LYS A 91 13.76 -4.68 -6.27
CA LYS A 91 13.37 -3.75 -5.22
C LYS A 91 13.31 -4.45 -3.86
N TYR A 92 12.77 -5.65 -3.81
CA TYR A 92 12.70 -6.47 -2.62
C TYR A 92 14.08 -6.79 -2.04
N GLU A 93 15.02 -7.24 -2.87
CA GLU A 93 16.40 -7.50 -2.42
C GLU A 93 17.08 -6.25 -1.88
N ILE A 94 16.94 -5.11 -2.55
CA ILE A 94 17.47 -3.83 -2.10
C ILE A 94 16.88 -3.46 -0.73
N GLU A 95 15.57 -3.60 -0.56
CA GLU A 95 14.90 -3.31 0.70
C GLU A 95 15.33 -4.27 1.82
N ARG A 96 15.53 -5.53 1.54
CA ARG A 96 16.04 -6.53 2.48
C ARG A 96 17.45 -6.18 2.96
N HIS A 97 18.35 -5.83 2.04
CA HIS A 97 19.72 -5.43 2.40
C HIS A 97 19.77 -4.10 3.14
N ALA A 98 18.94 -3.14 2.78
CA ALA A 98 18.86 -1.84 3.48
C ALA A 98 18.42 -1.97 4.94
N ARG A 99 17.76 -3.06 5.32
CA ARG A 99 17.14 -3.24 6.65
C ARG A 99 17.86 -4.14 7.60
N SER A 100 18.99 -4.67 7.27
CA SER A 100 19.84 -5.33 8.25
C SER A 100 20.06 -4.40 9.45
N TRP A 101 19.64 -4.82 10.66
CA TRP A 101 19.70 -3.99 11.87
C TRP A 101 21.11 -3.41 12.14
N TRP A 102 22.15 -4.16 11.83
CA TRP A 102 23.52 -3.72 12.00
C TRP A 102 23.93 -2.63 10.99
N ARG A 103 23.38 -2.63 9.77
CA ARG A 103 23.56 -1.53 8.80
C ARG A 103 22.86 -0.27 9.26
N ILE A 104 21.65 -0.40 9.80
CA ILE A 104 20.93 0.73 10.41
C ILE A 104 21.72 1.25 11.60
N ALA A 105 22.24 0.37 12.47
CA ALA A 105 23.10 0.76 13.58
C ALA A 105 24.39 1.46 13.12
N ALA A 106 25.04 0.95 12.08
CA ALA A 106 26.23 1.56 11.49
C ALA A 106 25.97 2.94 10.86
N SER A 107 24.76 3.20 10.37
CA SER A 107 24.36 4.50 9.81
C SER A 107 23.92 5.54 10.85
N LEU A 108 23.82 5.14 12.14
CA LEU A 108 23.36 6.04 13.21
C LEU A 108 24.21 7.32 13.36
N PRO A 109 25.56 7.26 13.37
CA PRO A 109 26.37 8.47 13.52
C PRO A 109 26.10 9.48 12.40
N GLU A 110 26.03 9.01 11.16
CA GLU A 110 25.70 9.86 10.02
C GLU A 110 24.28 10.46 10.12
N SER A 111 23.32 9.64 10.52
CA SER A 111 21.92 10.06 10.67
C SER A 111 21.76 11.10 11.77
N ILE A 112 22.45 10.96 12.88
CA ILE A 112 22.49 11.92 13.98
C ILE A 112 23.14 13.24 13.53
N LEU A 113 24.30 13.17 12.87
CA LEU A 113 24.99 14.34 12.34
C LEU A 113 24.11 15.10 11.35
N ARG A 114 23.45 14.37 10.45
CA ARG A 114 22.50 14.92 9.49
C ARG A 114 21.30 15.58 10.17
N HIS A 115 20.76 14.98 11.23
CA HIS A 115 19.67 15.56 12.02
C HIS A 115 20.08 16.93 12.61
N PHE A 116 21.25 17.01 13.23
CA PHE A 116 21.76 18.28 13.75
C PHE A 116 22.04 19.31 12.66
N TYR A 117 22.61 18.89 11.53
CA TYR A 117 22.83 19.76 10.37
C TYR A 117 21.53 20.42 9.89
N TYR A 118 20.47 19.63 9.71
CA TYR A 118 19.16 20.17 9.29
C TYR A 118 18.57 21.10 10.34
N LYS A 119 18.69 20.76 11.62
CA LYS A 119 18.21 21.59 12.73
C LYS A 119 18.91 22.95 12.78
N VAL A 120 20.24 22.98 12.63
CA VAL A 120 21.03 24.22 12.58
C VAL A 120 20.67 25.07 11.36
N ARG A 121 20.46 24.42 10.21
CA ARG A 121 20.06 25.10 8.96
C ARG A 121 18.60 25.52 8.92
N LYS A 122 17.82 25.22 9.97
CA LYS A 122 16.35 25.45 10.00
C LYS A 122 15.63 24.85 8.78
N MET A 123 16.15 23.76 8.25
CA MET A 123 15.53 23.04 7.14
C MET A 123 14.50 22.07 7.72
N GLU A 124 13.23 22.39 7.52
CA GLU A 124 12.15 21.45 7.86
C GLU A 124 12.16 20.30 6.83
N LYS A 125 12.46 19.10 7.30
CA LYS A 125 12.18 17.89 6.54
C LYS A 125 10.75 17.47 6.88
N GLY A 126 9.97 17.11 5.86
CA GLY A 126 8.60 16.63 6.03
C GLY A 126 8.45 15.39 6.93
N ASP A 127 9.53 14.63 7.12
CA ASP A 127 9.65 13.56 8.10
C ASP A 127 10.51 14.08 9.27
N SER A 128 9.91 14.77 10.24
CA SER A 128 10.57 15.11 11.50
C SER A 128 10.80 13.82 12.30
N VAL A 129 11.96 13.21 12.09
CA VAL A 129 12.37 12.03 12.87
C VAL A 129 12.93 12.55 14.19
N PHE A 130 12.30 12.18 15.30
CA PHE A 130 12.83 12.50 16.63
C PHE A 130 14.18 11.78 16.82
N LEU A 131 15.11 12.43 17.52
CA LEU A 131 16.42 11.84 17.82
C LEU A 131 16.27 10.49 18.56
N SER A 132 15.28 10.38 19.44
CA SER A 132 14.92 9.14 20.10
C SER A 132 14.56 8.01 19.13
N ASP A 133 13.82 8.33 18.07
CA ASP A 133 13.45 7.35 17.05
C ASP A 133 14.64 6.86 16.23
N LEU A 134 15.60 7.74 15.95
CA LEU A 134 16.85 7.35 15.30
C LEU A 134 17.62 6.32 16.12
N VAL A 135 17.78 6.59 17.42
CA VAL A 135 18.54 5.70 18.32
C VAL A 135 17.81 4.39 18.61
N THR A 136 16.49 4.43 18.79
CA THR A 136 15.71 3.24 19.16
C THR A 136 15.32 2.36 17.98
N SER A 137 15.30 2.91 16.76
CA SER A 137 14.83 2.18 15.56
C SER A 137 15.58 0.87 15.27
N PRO A 138 16.92 0.75 15.39
CA PRO A 138 17.61 -0.53 15.13
C PRO A 138 17.17 -1.63 16.07
N PHE A 139 16.99 -1.29 17.35
CA PHE A 139 16.56 -2.26 18.38
C PHE A 139 15.11 -2.67 18.17
N ARG A 140 14.26 -1.70 17.84
CA ARG A 140 12.85 -1.93 17.54
C ARG A 140 12.68 -2.86 16.32
N ILE A 141 13.42 -2.60 15.25
CA ILE A 141 13.42 -3.44 14.05
C ILE A 141 13.91 -4.85 14.36
N ARG A 142 15.03 -4.98 15.08
CA ARG A 142 15.57 -6.27 15.48
C ARG A 142 14.59 -7.10 16.33
N ASN A 143 13.95 -6.46 17.30
CA ASN A 143 12.98 -7.13 18.15
C ASN A 143 11.74 -7.56 17.36
N ALA A 144 11.24 -6.70 16.46
CA ALA A 144 10.13 -7.02 15.59
C ALA A 144 10.47 -8.17 14.61
N GLN A 145 11.66 -8.18 14.02
CA GLN A 145 12.11 -9.29 13.18
C GLN A 145 12.10 -10.61 13.95
N ARG A 146 12.72 -10.65 15.14
CA ARG A 146 12.73 -11.85 15.99
C ARG A 146 11.33 -12.32 16.41
N HIS A 147 10.41 -11.37 16.57
CA HIS A 147 9.03 -11.71 16.89
C HIS A 147 8.33 -12.31 15.68
N LEU A 148 8.47 -11.71 14.51
CA LEU A 148 7.91 -12.22 13.25
C LEU A 148 8.51 -13.57 12.85
N ASP A 149 9.82 -13.79 13.04
CA ASP A 149 10.48 -15.09 12.82
C ASP A 149 9.85 -16.21 13.67
N ARG A 150 9.38 -15.89 14.87
CA ARG A 150 8.69 -16.85 15.76
C ARG A 150 7.23 -17.07 15.38
N LEU A 151 6.58 -16.04 14.82
CA LEU A 151 5.17 -16.10 14.42
C LEU A 151 4.98 -16.62 13.00
N ALA A 152 5.99 -16.53 12.16
CA ALA A 152 5.95 -17.06 10.80
C ALA A 152 5.95 -18.58 10.84
N THR A 153 4.74 -19.14 10.96
CA THR A 153 4.52 -20.57 11.19
C THR A 153 4.37 -21.37 9.91
N ALA A 154 4.26 -20.70 8.75
CA ALA A 154 4.10 -21.33 7.44
C ALA A 154 4.93 -20.63 6.37
N GLY A 155 5.61 -21.42 5.53
CA GLY A 155 6.12 -21.01 4.24
C GLY A 155 5.03 -21.16 3.15
N LEU A 156 5.31 -20.71 1.94
CA LEU A 156 4.39 -20.92 0.82
C LEU A 156 4.27 -22.40 0.44
N GLU A 157 5.30 -23.18 0.65
CA GLU A 157 5.32 -24.63 0.47
C GLU A 157 4.32 -25.35 1.40
N ASP A 158 4.13 -24.86 2.61
CA ASP A 158 3.15 -25.40 3.56
C ASP A 158 1.69 -25.08 3.19
N LEU A 159 1.51 -24.14 2.28
CA LEU A 159 0.21 -23.69 1.79
C LEU A 159 -0.12 -24.24 0.39
N ALA A 160 0.79 -24.96 -0.26
CA ALA A 160 0.63 -25.44 -1.64
C ALA A 160 -0.63 -26.29 -1.84
N GLU A 161 -0.99 -27.11 -0.84
CA GLU A 161 -2.19 -27.96 -0.87
C GLU A 161 -3.40 -27.35 -0.15
N LYS A 162 -3.31 -26.06 0.23
CA LYS A 162 -4.37 -25.37 0.98
C LYS A 162 -4.97 -24.24 0.18
N THR A 163 -6.27 -24.06 0.31
CA THR A 163 -6.94 -22.88 -0.23
C THR A 163 -6.71 -21.70 0.69
N PHE A 164 -6.11 -20.63 0.17
CA PHE A 164 -5.88 -19.43 0.95
C PHE A 164 -6.08 -18.15 0.14
N VAL A 165 -6.47 -17.12 0.86
CA VAL A 165 -6.54 -15.73 0.40
C VAL A 165 -5.33 -14.99 0.95
N TYR A 166 -4.68 -14.18 0.13
CA TYR A 166 -3.50 -13.41 0.52
C TYR A 166 -3.86 -11.98 0.95
N TYR A 167 -3.37 -11.56 2.12
CA TYR A 167 -3.52 -10.20 2.63
C TYR A 167 -2.15 -9.59 2.97
N PRO A 168 -1.56 -8.83 2.05
CA PRO A 168 -0.34 -8.07 2.35
C PRO A 168 -0.66 -6.87 3.23
N LEU A 169 -0.01 -6.78 4.40
CA LEU A 169 -0.11 -5.61 5.26
C LEU A 169 0.49 -4.40 4.59
N GLN A 170 -0.24 -3.30 4.60
CA GLN A 170 0.26 -2.01 4.16
C GLN A 170 0.95 -1.29 5.31
N LYS A 171 1.91 -0.46 4.97
CA LYS A 171 2.62 0.38 5.95
C LYS A 171 1.64 1.36 6.62
N GLU A 172 1.71 1.48 7.94
CA GLU A 172 0.93 2.43 8.73
C GLU A 172 1.86 3.31 9.58
N PRO A 173 1.61 4.63 9.64
CA PRO A 173 0.69 5.38 8.80
C PRO A 173 1.20 5.50 7.37
N GLU A 174 0.31 5.39 6.39
CA GLU A 174 0.63 5.59 4.99
C GLU A 174 -0.26 6.67 4.38
N ALA A 175 0.37 7.55 3.61
CA ALA A 175 -0.35 8.62 2.93
C ALA A 175 -1.43 8.10 1.98
N THR A 176 -1.17 6.97 1.31
CA THR A 176 -2.10 6.35 0.38
C THR A 176 -3.37 5.91 1.09
N ILE A 177 -3.28 5.16 2.20
CA ILE A 177 -4.45 4.74 2.96
C ILE A 177 -5.21 5.96 3.49
N GLY A 178 -4.51 6.89 4.13
CA GLY A 178 -5.13 8.11 4.68
C GLY A 178 -5.79 9.03 3.63
N GLN A 179 -5.44 8.86 2.36
CA GLN A 179 -6.00 9.63 1.24
C GLN A 179 -7.09 8.88 0.49
N THR A 180 -6.92 7.57 0.27
CA THR A 180 -7.79 6.79 -0.62
C THR A 180 -8.78 5.90 0.14
N ALA A 181 -8.56 5.65 1.44
CA ALA A 181 -9.41 4.82 2.29
C ALA A 181 -9.28 5.26 3.77
N PRO A 182 -9.60 6.50 4.12
CA PRO A 182 -9.45 7.00 5.49
C PRO A 182 -10.29 6.24 6.51
N GLU A 183 -11.40 5.65 6.10
CA GLU A 183 -12.26 4.78 6.90
C GLU A 183 -11.57 3.46 7.29
N CYS A 184 -10.59 3.02 6.52
CA CYS A 184 -9.82 1.79 6.72
C CYS A 184 -8.43 2.03 7.33
N LEU A 185 -8.25 3.12 8.08
CA LEU A 185 -6.95 3.42 8.74
C LEU A 185 -6.50 2.30 9.69
N SER A 186 -7.44 1.55 10.27
CA SER A 186 -7.14 0.38 11.10
C SER A 186 -7.18 -0.90 10.29
N GLN A 187 -6.05 -1.37 9.80
CA GLN A 187 -5.97 -2.65 9.11
C GLN A 187 -6.38 -3.84 9.99
N HIS A 188 -6.21 -3.71 11.31
CA HIS A 188 -6.62 -4.74 12.25
C HIS A 188 -8.13 -5.04 12.13
N ALA A 189 -8.97 -4.01 12.04
CA ALA A 189 -10.41 -4.19 11.89
C ALA A 189 -10.76 -4.87 10.55
N ALA A 190 -10.11 -4.48 9.46
CA ALA A 190 -10.30 -5.11 8.15
C ALA A 190 -9.90 -6.59 8.17
N ILE A 191 -8.78 -6.92 8.80
CA ILE A 191 -8.32 -8.31 8.95
C ILE A 191 -9.32 -9.16 9.75
N LEU A 192 -9.82 -8.63 10.87
CA LEU A 192 -10.82 -9.32 11.69
C LEU A 192 -12.10 -9.60 10.90
N ALA A 193 -12.59 -8.61 10.14
CA ALA A 193 -13.78 -8.77 9.31
C ALA A 193 -13.56 -9.84 8.22
N VAL A 194 -12.43 -9.77 7.51
CA VAL A 194 -12.08 -10.78 6.49
C VAL A 194 -11.96 -12.17 7.11
N ALA A 195 -11.22 -12.34 8.20
CA ALA A 195 -11.02 -13.63 8.84
C ALA A 195 -12.35 -14.24 9.35
N ARG A 196 -13.26 -13.40 9.89
CA ARG A 196 -14.59 -13.83 10.33
C ARG A 196 -15.45 -14.37 9.18
N ASP A 197 -15.40 -13.69 8.03
CA ASP A 197 -16.35 -13.89 6.93
C ASP A 197 -15.82 -14.79 5.81
N LEU A 198 -14.56 -15.23 5.90
CA LEU A 198 -13.99 -16.22 4.96
C LEU A 198 -14.77 -17.53 5.01
N PRO A 199 -14.98 -18.19 3.85
CA PRO A 199 -15.57 -19.52 3.78
C PRO A 199 -14.80 -20.55 4.63
N ALA A 200 -15.51 -21.55 5.15
CA ALA A 200 -14.88 -22.64 5.88
C ALA A 200 -13.83 -23.35 5.02
N GLY A 201 -12.68 -23.67 5.63
CA GLY A 201 -11.56 -24.32 4.93
C GLY A 201 -10.62 -23.37 4.18
N VAL A 202 -10.97 -22.09 4.06
CA VAL A 202 -10.10 -21.07 3.45
C VAL A 202 -9.28 -20.36 4.52
N LEU A 203 -7.96 -20.29 4.30
CA LEU A 203 -7.04 -19.60 5.19
C LEU A 203 -6.84 -18.14 4.75
N LEU A 204 -6.54 -17.27 5.70
CA LEU A 204 -6.06 -15.92 5.45
C LEU A 204 -4.55 -15.88 5.68
N ALA A 205 -3.78 -15.84 4.60
CA ALA A 205 -2.33 -15.72 4.65
C ALA A 205 -1.93 -14.25 4.69
N ILE A 206 -1.39 -13.81 5.82
CA ILE A 206 -1.02 -12.41 6.06
C ILE A 206 0.50 -12.29 5.99
N LYS A 207 0.98 -11.23 5.35
CA LYS A 207 2.40 -10.91 5.29
C LYS A 207 2.67 -9.47 5.67
N GLU A 208 3.64 -9.25 6.56
CA GLU A 208 4.08 -7.89 6.87
C GLU A 208 4.86 -7.28 5.71
N ASN A 209 4.60 -6.01 5.45
CA ASN A 209 5.43 -5.24 4.54
C ASN A 209 6.82 -5.07 5.16
N ILE A 210 7.85 -5.53 4.46
CA ILE A 210 9.23 -5.47 4.94
C ILE A 210 9.62 -4.05 5.36
N SER A 211 9.04 -3.02 4.73
CA SER A 211 9.26 -1.62 5.07
C SER A 211 8.51 -1.12 6.32
N ALA A 212 7.64 -1.92 6.87
CA ALA A 212 6.90 -1.60 8.09
C ALA A 212 7.37 -2.39 9.31
N VAL A 213 8.31 -3.32 9.16
CA VAL A 213 8.89 -4.09 10.28
C VAL A 213 9.44 -3.12 11.34
N GLY A 214 9.02 -3.31 12.58
CA GLY A 214 9.36 -2.45 13.72
C GLY A 214 8.47 -1.19 13.86
N ARG A 215 7.44 -1.03 13.05
CA ARG A 215 6.46 0.07 13.18
C ARG A 215 5.23 -0.34 13.99
N ARG A 216 4.81 -1.60 13.92
CA ARG A 216 3.70 -2.15 14.70
C ARG A 216 4.17 -2.78 16.00
N THR A 217 3.29 -2.84 16.97
CA THR A 217 3.53 -3.52 18.25
C THR A 217 3.48 -5.04 18.07
N ALA A 218 4.16 -5.78 18.94
CA ALA A 218 4.09 -7.25 18.97
C ALA A 218 2.63 -7.73 19.15
N SER A 219 1.88 -7.06 20.04
CA SER A 219 0.48 -7.41 20.33
C SER A 219 -0.43 -7.33 19.09
N PHE A 220 -0.13 -6.50 18.11
CA PHE A 220 -0.88 -6.45 16.85
C PHE A 220 -0.78 -7.80 16.12
N TYR A 221 0.41 -8.35 16.01
CA TYR A 221 0.63 -9.64 15.35
C TYR A 221 0.08 -10.80 16.16
N ASP A 222 0.25 -10.77 17.49
CA ASP A 222 -0.25 -11.82 18.39
C ASP A 222 -1.77 -11.97 18.31
N GLN A 223 -2.49 -10.85 18.23
CA GLN A 223 -3.94 -10.85 18.07
C GLN A 223 -4.40 -11.41 16.73
N ILE A 224 -3.65 -11.14 15.67
CA ILE A 224 -3.97 -11.63 14.32
C ILE A 224 -3.75 -13.14 14.23
N VAL A 225 -2.60 -13.65 14.70
CA VAL A 225 -2.30 -15.08 14.60
C VAL A 225 -3.10 -15.93 15.60
N ALA A 226 -3.74 -15.31 16.59
CA ALA A 226 -4.70 -15.99 17.46
C ALA A 226 -5.99 -16.40 16.75
N LEU A 227 -6.27 -15.86 15.55
CA LEU A 227 -7.42 -16.25 14.75
C LEU A 227 -7.16 -17.61 14.09
N LYS A 228 -8.14 -18.54 14.20
CA LYS A 228 -7.96 -19.96 13.83
C LYS A 228 -7.64 -20.20 12.35
N ASN A 229 -8.11 -19.32 11.48
CA ASN A 229 -7.95 -19.41 10.02
C ASN A 229 -6.92 -18.42 9.47
N VAL A 230 -6.07 -17.85 10.33
CA VAL A 230 -5.01 -16.93 9.92
C VAL A 230 -3.65 -17.62 10.02
N VAL A 231 -2.83 -17.42 9.01
CA VAL A 231 -1.43 -17.82 8.97
C VAL A 231 -0.56 -16.62 8.67
N MET A 232 0.54 -16.48 9.39
CA MET A 232 1.52 -15.42 9.15
C MET A 232 2.65 -15.96 8.29
N LEU A 233 2.83 -15.35 7.12
CA LEU A 233 3.98 -15.59 6.24
C LEU A 233 5.18 -14.78 6.72
N HIS A 234 6.37 -15.33 6.48
CA HIS A 234 7.60 -14.60 6.77
C HIS A 234 7.67 -13.30 5.95
N PRO A 235 8.14 -12.18 6.51
CA PRO A 235 8.25 -10.90 5.78
C PRO A 235 9.11 -10.99 4.52
N ASP A 236 10.06 -11.92 4.47
CA ASP A 236 10.93 -12.17 3.33
C ASP A 236 10.26 -12.95 2.19
N THR A 237 9.06 -13.50 2.40
CA THR A 237 8.29 -14.15 1.32
C THR A 237 8.03 -13.14 0.19
N LEU A 238 8.28 -13.54 -1.05
CA LEU A 238 7.98 -12.68 -2.20
C LEU A 238 6.46 -12.52 -2.32
N SER A 239 5.99 -11.27 -2.29
CA SER A 239 4.54 -10.98 -2.39
C SER A 239 3.92 -11.52 -3.65
N LEU A 240 4.66 -11.45 -4.76
CA LEU A 240 4.19 -11.96 -6.05
C LEU A 240 4.00 -13.48 -6.05
N GLU A 241 4.90 -14.23 -5.41
CA GLU A 241 4.74 -15.68 -5.30
C GLU A 241 3.53 -16.04 -4.41
N ALA A 242 3.28 -15.25 -3.36
CA ALA A 242 2.07 -15.40 -2.56
C ALA A 242 0.80 -15.10 -3.39
N VAL A 243 0.83 -14.04 -4.21
CA VAL A 243 -0.27 -13.70 -5.15
C VAL A 243 -0.51 -14.83 -6.16
N LYS A 244 0.56 -15.40 -6.74
CA LYS A 244 0.44 -16.50 -7.71
C LYS A 244 -0.20 -17.75 -7.12
N GLN A 245 0.09 -18.08 -5.86
CA GLN A 245 -0.43 -19.29 -5.21
C GLN A 245 -1.81 -19.06 -4.57
N ALA A 246 -2.10 -17.85 -4.09
CA ALA A 246 -3.39 -17.53 -3.49
C ALA A 246 -4.54 -17.66 -4.51
N VAL A 247 -5.73 -18.05 -4.03
CA VAL A 247 -6.95 -18.03 -4.86
C VAL A 247 -7.45 -16.61 -5.08
N ALA A 248 -7.19 -15.71 -4.15
CA ALA A 248 -7.53 -14.30 -4.26
C ALA A 248 -6.58 -13.44 -3.43
N THR A 249 -6.55 -12.14 -3.72
CA THR A 249 -5.79 -11.15 -2.93
C THR A 249 -6.74 -10.11 -2.36
N ILE A 250 -6.57 -9.76 -1.08
CA ILE A 250 -7.36 -8.71 -0.42
C ILE A 250 -6.41 -7.65 0.10
N THR A 251 -6.70 -6.39 -0.16
CA THR A 251 -5.92 -5.27 0.35
C THR A 251 -6.80 -4.07 0.66
N ILE A 252 -6.30 -3.08 1.39
CA ILE A 252 -7.00 -1.79 1.50
C ILE A 252 -6.84 -1.03 0.17
N ALA A 253 -5.60 -0.71 -0.21
CA ALA A 253 -5.28 0.02 -1.45
C ALA A 253 -3.91 -0.41 -2.02
N GLY A 254 -3.49 -1.64 -1.75
CA GLY A 254 -2.15 -2.14 -2.06
C GLY A 254 -1.99 -2.58 -3.52
N THR A 255 -0.78 -2.46 -4.06
CA THR A 255 -0.44 -2.86 -5.44
C THR A 255 -0.54 -4.36 -5.69
N ALA A 256 -0.53 -5.20 -4.66
CA ALA A 256 -0.73 -6.65 -4.80
C ALA A 256 -2.10 -7.01 -5.40
N SER A 257 -3.12 -6.15 -5.21
CA SER A 257 -4.42 -6.33 -5.87
C SER A 257 -4.34 -6.10 -7.39
N MET A 258 -3.48 -5.18 -7.84
CA MET A 258 -3.22 -5.00 -9.26
C MET A 258 -2.47 -6.20 -9.85
N GLU A 259 -1.46 -6.69 -9.14
CA GLU A 259 -0.69 -7.88 -9.54
C GLU A 259 -1.60 -9.10 -9.67
N ALA A 260 -2.52 -9.29 -8.72
CA ALA A 260 -3.52 -10.36 -8.78
C ALA A 260 -4.47 -10.20 -9.97
N ALA A 261 -5.00 -9.00 -10.21
CA ALA A 261 -5.90 -8.73 -11.31
C ALA A 261 -5.22 -8.93 -12.69
N ILE A 262 -3.95 -8.54 -12.83
CA ILE A 262 -3.15 -8.81 -14.05
C ILE A 262 -2.97 -10.32 -14.28
N LEU A 263 -2.86 -11.09 -13.21
CA LEU A 263 -2.78 -12.55 -13.28
C LEU A 263 -4.14 -13.26 -13.46
N GLY A 264 -5.19 -12.49 -13.73
CA GLY A 264 -6.54 -13.03 -13.88
C GLY A 264 -7.16 -13.54 -12.57
N LYS A 265 -6.59 -13.18 -11.40
CA LYS A 265 -7.07 -13.66 -10.11
C LYS A 265 -8.01 -12.66 -9.43
N PRO A 266 -9.04 -13.16 -8.75
CA PRO A 266 -9.92 -12.31 -7.96
C PRO A 266 -9.15 -11.43 -6.98
N THR A 267 -9.54 -10.15 -6.90
CA THR A 267 -8.99 -9.23 -5.93
C THR A 267 -10.06 -8.36 -5.29
N LEU A 268 -9.98 -8.21 -3.98
CA LEU A 268 -10.85 -7.33 -3.20
C LEU A 268 -10.04 -6.17 -2.63
N THR A 269 -10.62 -4.99 -2.71
CA THR A 269 -10.04 -3.79 -2.12
C THR A 269 -11.08 -3.05 -1.28
N PHE A 270 -10.63 -2.44 -0.19
CA PHE A 270 -11.50 -1.60 0.62
C PHE A 270 -11.52 -0.14 0.13
N SER A 271 -10.57 0.26 -0.71
CA SER A 271 -10.53 1.60 -1.27
C SER A 271 -11.34 1.69 -2.56
N GLU A 272 -12.26 2.65 -2.65
CA GLU A 272 -12.95 3.00 -3.89
C GLU A 272 -12.06 3.71 -4.92
N HIS A 273 -10.92 4.22 -4.47
CA HIS A 273 -9.99 5.03 -5.24
C HIS A 273 -8.77 4.24 -5.74
N ILE A 274 -8.97 2.99 -6.14
CA ILE A 274 -7.92 2.21 -6.80
C ILE A 274 -7.95 2.41 -8.33
N LYS A 275 -6.78 2.50 -8.92
CA LYS A 275 -6.61 2.81 -10.35
C LYS A 275 -7.09 1.73 -11.29
N TRP A 276 -7.19 0.49 -10.82
CA TRP A 276 -7.51 -0.72 -11.60
C TRP A 276 -8.86 -1.34 -11.24
N LYS A 277 -9.75 -0.59 -10.59
CA LYS A 277 -11.10 -1.07 -10.20
C LYS A 277 -11.98 -1.47 -11.39
N PHE A 278 -11.64 -1.01 -12.59
CA PHE A 278 -12.34 -1.35 -13.83
C PHE A 278 -11.95 -2.73 -14.40
N LEU A 279 -10.88 -3.36 -13.87
CA LEU A 279 -10.49 -4.69 -14.31
C LEU A 279 -11.55 -5.73 -13.86
N PRO A 280 -11.88 -6.74 -14.70
CA PRO A 280 -12.98 -7.67 -14.43
C PRO A 280 -12.77 -8.50 -13.15
N HIS A 281 -11.52 -8.71 -12.76
CA HIS A 281 -11.16 -9.48 -11.57
C HIS A 281 -11.10 -8.65 -10.28
N ALA A 282 -11.33 -7.32 -10.36
CA ALA A 282 -11.28 -6.43 -9.22
C ALA A 282 -12.69 -6.11 -8.69
N ARG A 283 -12.86 -6.17 -7.38
CA ARG A 283 -14.09 -5.74 -6.69
C ARG A 283 -13.71 -4.82 -5.53
N VAL A 284 -14.55 -3.83 -5.29
CA VAL A 284 -14.43 -2.91 -4.16
C VAL A 284 -15.43 -3.33 -3.09
N VAL A 285 -14.98 -3.39 -1.85
CA VAL A 285 -15.84 -3.59 -0.68
C VAL A 285 -16.41 -2.23 -0.28
N THR A 286 -17.64 -1.96 -0.63
CA THR A 286 -18.30 -0.67 -0.34
C THR A 286 -19.03 -0.69 1.00
N CYS A 287 -19.42 -1.87 1.44
CA CYS A 287 -20.17 -2.07 2.68
C CYS A 287 -19.74 -3.40 3.34
N GLU A 288 -19.66 -3.41 4.67
CA GLU A 288 -19.28 -4.63 5.43
C GLU A 288 -20.26 -5.78 5.18
N SER A 289 -21.55 -5.50 4.96
CA SER A 289 -22.57 -6.51 4.67
C SER A 289 -22.34 -7.28 3.36
N GLU A 290 -21.59 -6.72 2.42
CA GLU A 290 -21.25 -7.37 1.15
C GLU A 290 -20.05 -8.31 1.28
N LEU A 291 -19.24 -8.13 2.32
CA LEU A 291 -17.96 -8.84 2.49
C LEU A 291 -18.11 -10.37 2.41
N PRO A 292 -19.09 -11.03 3.07
CA PRO A 292 -19.24 -12.48 2.99
C PRO A 292 -19.54 -12.99 1.56
N SER A 293 -20.30 -12.23 0.77
CA SER A 293 -20.60 -12.60 -0.62
C SER A 293 -19.41 -12.40 -1.54
N LEU A 294 -18.68 -11.30 -1.37
CA LEU A 294 -17.46 -10.99 -2.11
C LEU A 294 -16.34 -11.99 -1.80
N LEU A 295 -16.21 -12.42 -0.54
CA LEU A 295 -15.23 -13.43 -0.14
C LEU A 295 -15.55 -14.81 -0.72
N ARG A 296 -16.83 -15.20 -0.79
CA ARG A 296 -17.22 -16.43 -1.49
C ARG A 296 -16.90 -16.37 -2.98
N TRP A 297 -17.22 -15.25 -3.64
CA TRP A 297 -16.83 -15.02 -5.03
C TRP A 297 -15.31 -15.11 -5.21
N ALA A 298 -14.54 -14.45 -4.37
CA ALA A 298 -13.08 -14.44 -4.45
C ALA A 298 -12.47 -15.82 -4.21
N ALA A 299 -13.07 -16.63 -3.34
CA ALA A 299 -12.57 -17.98 -3.02
C ALA A 299 -13.00 -19.06 -4.02
N SER A 300 -13.97 -18.78 -4.90
CA SER A 300 -14.42 -19.74 -5.92
C SER A 300 -13.57 -19.72 -7.20
N GLY A 301 -12.67 -18.76 -7.37
CA GLY A 301 -11.74 -18.64 -8.50
C GLY A 301 -12.36 -17.96 -9.69
#